data_be01e55ec1a608607eeb6ca251bba858
#
_entry.id   be01e55ec1a608607eeb6ca251bba858
#
_cell.length_a   1.000
_cell.length_b   1.000
_cell.length_c   1.000
_cell.angle_alpha   90.00
_cell.angle_beta   90.00
_cell.angle_gamma   90.00
#
_symmetry.space_group_name_H-M   'P 1'
#
loop_
_entity.id
_entity.type
_entity.pdbx_description
1 polymer ?
#
loop_
_entity_poly.entity_id
_entity_poly.type
_entity_poly.pdbx_seq_one_letter_code
_entity_poly.pdbx_strand_id
1 'polypeptide(L)'
;MATFRFELNGRPTKNKTYVVYLRVTVGGKRKLIKTMVEIARPSDFNAKCKGENWIRGGVRDAKVLNAQLADILAKAKETYKELDKEGEVTTVALAKEMNTEVVSPSFLAFARERAQMIYDNGGWRNWRKYCGLINKLDAFRKKRRMADITVADMTVELLTRFDNFLHKWENEREPGKLLHPNTIEVQFNILRTLVHRAIEVGIMEASKDPFLVFKYKGIKTIKEKLDDSEMERIINLELENGSLIWHCKNYFLFSYYCAGIRAADLIQLRWGNVTASGRLHYQMGKNHKE
;
A
#
# COMPACT_ATOMS: atom_id res chain seq x y z
N MET A 1 -13.26 -39.86 4.63
CA MET A 1 -12.83 -39.60 3.23
C MET A 1 -13.74 -38.53 2.65
N ALA A 2 -13.19 -37.49 2.02
CA ALA A 2 -14.00 -36.44 1.41
C ALA A 2 -14.27 -36.73 -0.07
N THR A 3 -15.44 -36.34 -0.56
CA THR A 3 -15.75 -36.38 -2.00
C THR A 3 -16.09 -34.98 -2.51
N PHE A 4 -15.60 -34.69 -3.72
CA PHE A 4 -15.74 -33.40 -4.39
C PHE A 4 -16.41 -33.61 -5.74
N ARG A 5 -17.51 -32.90 -6.02
CA ARG A 5 -18.23 -32.98 -7.31
C ARG A 5 -18.76 -31.62 -7.68
N PHE A 6 -18.71 -31.26 -8.95
CA PHE A 6 -19.43 -30.08 -9.45
C PHE A 6 -20.88 -30.42 -9.78
N GLU A 7 -21.77 -29.49 -9.48
CA GLU A 7 -23.20 -29.60 -9.82
C GLU A 7 -23.77 -28.21 -10.11
N LEU A 8 -24.88 -28.16 -10.87
CA LEU A 8 -25.59 -26.92 -11.16
C LEU A 8 -26.66 -26.65 -10.12
N ASN A 9 -26.85 -25.37 -9.77
CA ASN A 9 -28.06 -24.96 -9.11
C ASN A 9 -29.25 -25.05 -10.10
N GLY A 10 -30.34 -25.68 -9.69
CA GLY A 10 -31.52 -25.88 -10.54
C GLY A 10 -32.27 -24.57 -10.88
N ARG A 11 -31.88 -23.41 -10.33
CA ARG A 11 -32.53 -22.12 -10.56
C ARG A 11 -31.58 -21.15 -11.26
N PRO A 12 -32.04 -20.43 -12.33
CA PRO A 12 -31.23 -19.42 -12.98
C PRO A 12 -31.01 -18.20 -12.07
N THR A 13 -29.90 -17.49 -12.30
CA THR A 13 -29.63 -16.19 -11.71
C THR A 13 -30.53 -15.10 -12.30
N LYS A 14 -30.48 -13.88 -11.76
CA LYS A 14 -31.16 -12.71 -12.34
C LYS A 14 -30.76 -12.45 -13.81
N ASN A 15 -29.54 -12.86 -14.18
CA ASN A 15 -29.01 -12.70 -15.54
C ASN A 15 -29.36 -13.90 -16.46
N LYS A 16 -30.27 -14.79 -16.03
CA LYS A 16 -30.67 -16.01 -16.76
C LYS A 16 -29.52 -17.00 -17.00
N THR A 17 -28.47 -16.96 -16.18
CA THR A 17 -27.33 -17.89 -16.18
C THR A 17 -27.47 -18.90 -15.06
N TYR A 18 -26.73 -20.00 -15.13
CA TYR A 18 -26.71 -21.05 -14.10
C TYR A 18 -25.32 -21.13 -13.49
N VAL A 19 -25.27 -21.04 -12.16
CA VAL A 19 -23.99 -21.10 -11.41
C VAL A 19 -23.59 -22.54 -11.19
N VAL A 20 -22.32 -22.84 -11.40
CA VAL A 20 -21.70 -24.11 -11.02
C VAL A 20 -21.35 -24.07 -9.55
N TYR A 21 -21.65 -25.12 -8.81
CA TYR A 21 -21.31 -25.28 -7.40
C TYR A 21 -20.37 -26.47 -7.21
N LEU A 22 -19.41 -26.33 -6.32
CA LEU A 22 -18.62 -27.44 -5.82
C LEU A 22 -19.35 -28.05 -4.62
N ARG A 23 -19.84 -29.29 -4.77
CA ARG A 23 -20.35 -30.08 -3.66
C ARG A 23 -19.20 -30.80 -2.96
N VAL A 24 -19.08 -30.54 -1.68
CA VAL A 24 -18.14 -31.23 -0.80
C VAL A 24 -18.92 -32.10 0.17
N THR A 25 -18.50 -33.35 0.34
CA THR A 25 -19.07 -34.26 1.32
C THR A 25 -17.96 -34.81 2.22
N VAL A 26 -18.10 -34.64 3.53
CA VAL A 26 -17.19 -35.10 4.57
C VAL A 26 -18.01 -35.74 5.67
N GLY A 27 -17.69 -36.97 6.08
CA GLY A 27 -18.39 -37.66 7.16
C GLY A 27 -19.88 -37.78 6.93
N GLY A 28 -20.35 -37.99 5.69
CA GLY A 28 -21.77 -38.05 5.33
C GLY A 28 -22.50 -36.71 5.24
N LYS A 29 -21.92 -35.62 5.75
CA LYS A 29 -22.47 -34.27 5.63
C LYS A 29 -22.06 -33.63 4.33
N ARG A 30 -22.99 -32.92 3.67
CA ARG A 30 -22.73 -32.21 2.41
C ARG A 30 -22.85 -30.70 2.56
N LYS A 31 -22.03 -29.98 1.81
CA LYS A 31 -22.06 -28.53 1.68
C LYS A 31 -21.83 -28.14 0.22
N LEU A 32 -22.54 -27.11 -0.24
CA LEU A 32 -22.35 -26.51 -1.56
C LEU A 32 -21.52 -25.24 -1.41
N ILE A 33 -20.48 -25.12 -2.24
CA ILE A 33 -19.61 -23.96 -2.33
C ILE A 33 -19.88 -23.32 -3.70
N LYS A 34 -20.30 -22.06 -3.69
CA LYS A 34 -20.55 -21.31 -4.93
C LYS A 34 -19.24 -21.05 -5.64
N THR A 35 -19.18 -21.31 -6.96
CA THR A 35 -18.04 -20.92 -7.79
C THR A 35 -18.36 -19.62 -8.56
N MET A 36 -17.33 -19.03 -9.16
CA MET A 36 -17.48 -17.88 -10.06
C MET A 36 -17.91 -18.28 -11.48
N VAL A 37 -18.03 -19.59 -11.76
CA VAL A 37 -18.33 -20.09 -13.10
C VAL A 37 -19.84 -20.13 -13.31
N GLU A 38 -20.29 -19.42 -14.34
CA GLU A 38 -21.68 -19.37 -14.77
C GLU A 38 -21.78 -19.82 -16.24
N ILE A 39 -22.86 -20.53 -16.57
CA ILE A 39 -23.16 -21.01 -17.92
C ILE A 39 -24.56 -20.59 -18.35
N ALA A 40 -24.76 -20.44 -19.65
CA ALA A 40 -26.01 -19.96 -20.20
C ALA A 40 -27.14 -21.01 -20.14
N ARG A 41 -26.83 -22.28 -20.34
CA ARG A 41 -27.82 -23.36 -20.42
C ARG A 41 -27.40 -24.55 -19.57
N PRO A 42 -28.33 -25.22 -18.85
CA PRO A 42 -28.01 -26.44 -18.09
C PRO A 42 -27.42 -27.57 -18.94
N SER A 43 -27.82 -27.63 -20.22
CA SER A 43 -27.29 -28.61 -21.19
C SER A 43 -25.78 -28.47 -21.46
N ASP A 44 -25.21 -27.31 -21.18
CA ASP A 44 -23.79 -27.03 -21.40
C ASP A 44 -22.90 -27.64 -20.29
N PHE A 45 -23.53 -28.10 -19.21
CA PHE A 45 -22.85 -28.76 -18.09
C PHE A 45 -22.88 -30.28 -18.21
N ASN A 46 -21.74 -30.92 -17.95
CA ASN A 46 -21.59 -32.36 -17.93
C ASN A 46 -21.49 -32.88 -16.48
N ALA A 47 -22.62 -33.16 -15.86
CA ALA A 47 -22.68 -33.67 -14.48
C ALA A 47 -22.01 -35.05 -14.28
N LYS A 48 -21.82 -35.84 -15.37
CA LYS A 48 -21.21 -37.18 -15.34
C LYS A 48 -19.74 -37.18 -15.74
N CYS A 49 -19.10 -36.02 -15.80
CA CYS A 49 -17.69 -35.86 -16.16
C CYS A 49 -16.80 -36.63 -15.17
N LYS A 50 -15.95 -37.54 -15.70
CA LYS A 50 -14.92 -38.24 -14.92
C LYS A 50 -13.54 -37.57 -14.98
N GLY A 51 -13.36 -36.57 -15.82
CA GLY A 51 -12.13 -35.79 -16.03
C GLY A 51 -12.35 -34.31 -15.73
N GLU A 52 -11.75 -33.43 -16.54
CA GLU A 52 -11.77 -31.96 -16.37
C GLU A 52 -12.67 -31.24 -17.39
N ASN A 53 -13.59 -31.95 -18.06
CA ASN A 53 -14.48 -31.38 -19.07
C ASN A 53 -15.92 -31.22 -18.54
N TRP A 54 -16.06 -30.49 -17.43
CA TRP A 54 -17.38 -30.20 -16.82
C TRP A 54 -18.24 -29.30 -17.68
N ILE A 55 -17.61 -28.39 -18.45
CA ILE A 55 -18.26 -27.56 -19.45
C ILE A 55 -18.00 -28.14 -20.82
N ARG A 56 -19.06 -28.36 -21.61
CA ARG A 56 -18.95 -28.99 -22.93
C ARG A 56 -18.20 -28.10 -23.92
N GLY A 57 -17.41 -28.68 -24.80
CA GLY A 57 -16.50 -27.98 -25.72
C GLY A 57 -17.19 -27.06 -26.75
N GLY A 58 -18.51 -27.17 -26.94
CA GLY A 58 -19.30 -26.25 -27.77
C GLY A 58 -19.65 -24.92 -27.12
N VAL A 59 -19.32 -24.73 -25.83
CA VAL A 59 -19.54 -23.47 -25.14
C VAL A 59 -18.37 -22.52 -25.41
N ARG A 60 -18.67 -21.25 -25.65
CA ARG A 60 -17.66 -20.21 -25.76
C ARG A 60 -16.82 -20.20 -24.46
N ASP A 61 -15.51 -20.16 -24.58
CA ASP A 61 -14.53 -20.16 -23.47
C ASP A 61 -14.56 -21.42 -22.59
N ALA A 62 -15.12 -22.55 -23.07
CA ALA A 62 -15.20 -23.82 -22.32
C ALA A 62 -13.86 -24.27 -21.73
N LYS A 63 -12.73 -24.08 -22.46
CA LYS A 63 -11.39 -24.40 -21.96
C LYS A 63 -11.01 -23.56 -20.74
N VAL A 64 -11.30 -22.27 -20.78
CA VAL A 64 -11.00 -21.34 -19.66
C VAL A 64 -11.86 -21.67 -18.45
N LEU A 65 -13.16 -21.91 -18.67
CA LEU A 65 -14.10 -22.27 -17.58
C LEU A 65 -13.75 -23.61 -16.94
N ASN A 66 -13.33 -24.61 -17.73
CA ASN A 66 -12.86 -25.89 -17.21
C ASN A 66 -11.55 -25.77 -16.43
N ALA A 67 -10.61 -24.93 -16.88
CA ALA A 67 -9.39 -24.64 -16.14
C ALA A 67 -9.68 -23.98 -14.78
N GLN A 68 -10.59 -23.01 -14.75
CA GLN A 68 -11.02 -22.37 -13.48
C GLN A 68 -11.66 -23.40 -12.51
N LEU A 69 -12.48 -24.33 -13.01
CA LEU A 69 -13.05 -25.38 -12.18
C LEU A 69 -11.99 -26.37 -11.68
N ALA A 70 -10.99 -26.70 -12.52
CA ALA A 70 -9.87 -27.54 -12.12
C ALA A 70 -9.05 -26.90 -10.99
N ASP A 71 -8.76 -25.60 -11.08
CA ASP A 71 -8.07 -24.83 -10.04
C ASP A 71 -8.86 -24.81 -8.72
N ILE A 72 -10.17 -24.58 -8.80
CA ILE A 72 -11.06 -24.62 -7.62
C ILE A 72 -11.05 -26.00 -6.97
N LEU A 73 -11.06 -27.06 -7.77
CA LEU A 73 -11.02 -28.45 -7.28
C LEU A 73 -9.67 -28.78 -6.63
N ALA A 74 -8.56 -28.34 -7.24
CA ALA A 74 -7.22 -28.51 -6.71
C ALA A 74 -7.09 -27.81 -5.34
N LYS A 75 -7.49 -26.56 -5.26
CA LYS A 75 -7.51 -25.77 -4.01
C LYS A 75 -8.37 -26.46 -2.94
N ALA A 76 -9.56 -26.93 -3.27
CA ALA A 76 -10.42 -27.62 -2.31
C ALA A 76 -9.79 -28.90 -1.74
N LYS A 77 -9.07 -29.65 -2.57
CA LYS A 77 -8.35 -30.85 -2.13
C LYS A 77 -7.14 -30.52 -1.24
N GLU A 78 -6.44 -29.44 -1.55
CA GLU A 78 -5.30 -28.95 -0.76
C GLU A 78 -5.76 -28.47 0.63
N THR A 79 -6.75 -27.57 0.67
CA THR A 79 -7.38 -27.10 1.92
C THR A 79 -7.92 -28.26 2.77
N TYR A 80 -8.51 -29.27 2.13
CA TYR A 80 -8.95 -30.47 2.84
C TYR A 80 -7.77 -31.20 3.49
N LYS A 81 -6.65 -31.35 2.81
CA LYS A 81 -5.45 -32.02 3.36
C LYS A 81 -4.84 -31.25 4.53
N GLU A 82 -4.88 -29.90 4.49
CA GLU A 82 -4.40 -29.05 5.57
C GLU A 82 -5.27 -29.21 6.81
N LEU A 83 -6.60 -29.05 6.67
CA LEU A 83 -7.54 -29.25 7.75
C LEU A 83 -7.53 -30.68 8.33
N ASP A 84 -7.24 -31.69 7.49
CA ASP A 84 -7.12 -33.10 7.93
C ASP A 84 -5.91 -33.33 8.82
N LYS A 85 -4.81 -32.61 8.58
CA LYS A 85 -3.62 -32.61 9.45
C LYS A 85 -3.88 -31.95 10.80
N GLU A 86 -4.72 -30.95 10.84
CA GLU A 86 -5.09 -30.20 12.06
C GLU A 86 -6.21 -30.86 12.86
N GLY A 87 -6.83 -31.93 12.32
CA GLY A 87 -7.92 -32.65 12.98
C GLY A 87 -9.28 -31.95 12.96
N GLU A 88 -9.42 -30.84 12.24
CA GLU A 88 -10.62 -29.98 12.20
C GLU A 88 -11.48 -30.17 10.94
N VAL A 89 -11.47 -31.32 10.31
CA VAL A 89 -12.18 -31.55 9.04
C VAL A 89 -13.68 -31.58 9.18
N THR A 90 -14.32 -30.45 8.93
CA THR A 90 -15.77 -30.35 8.73
C THR A 90 -16.11 -29.73 7.38
N THR A 91 -17.28 -30.08 6.82
CA THR A 91 -17.77 -29.41 5.60
C THR A 91 -17.96 -27.91 5.78
N VAL A 92 -18.18 -27.45 7.02
CA VAL A 92 -18.37 -26.05 7.37
C VAL A 92 -17.02 -25.33 7.40
N ALA A 93 -15.99 -25.92 8.03
CA ALA A 93 -14.63 -25.39 8.03
C ALA A 93 -14.09 -25.27 6.62
N LEU A 94 -14.19 -26.34 5.82
CA LEU A 94 -13.75 -26.34 4.43
C LEU A 94 -14.52 -25.29 3.58
N ALA A 95 -15.84 -25.18 3.75
CA ALA A 95 -16.62 -24.17 3.03
C ALA A 95 -16.29 -22.74 3.50
N LYS A 96 -15.93 -22.55 4.77
CA LYS A 96 -15.45 -21.26 5.30
C LYS A 96 -14.13 -20.89 4.65
N GLU A 97 -13.15 -21.79 4.63
CA GLU A 97 -11.86 -21.57 3.99
C GLU A 97 -11.97 -21.40 2.45
N MET A 98 -12.87 -22.15 1.82
CA MET A 98 -13.14 -22.03 0.38
C MET A 98 -14.02 -20.83 0.00
N ASN A 99 -15.00 -20.45 0.85
CA ASN A 99 -15.84 -19.26 0.69
C ASN A 99 -15.21 -18.02 1.33
N THR A 100 -14.14 -18.18 2.04
CA THR A 100 -13.20 -17.06 2.18
C THR A 100 -12.81 -16.77 0.74
N GLU A 101 -13.54 -15.88 0.04
CA GLU A 101 -12.87 -15.00 -0.89
C GLU A 101 -11.57 -14.72 -0.18
N VAL A 102 -10.44 -14.88 -0.86
CA VAL A 102 -9.18 -14.37 -0.34
C VAL A 102 -9.43 -12.87 -0.31
N VAL A 103 -10.04 -12.43 0.81
CA VAL A 103 -10.23 -11.00 1.07
C VAL A 103 -8.82 -10.49 1.16
N SER A 104 -8.36 -9.98 0.03
CA SER A 104 -7.02 -9.43 -0.05
C SER A 104 -6.86 -8.49 1.15
N PRO A 105 -5.81 -8.63 1.97
CA PRO A 105 -5.68 -7.85 3.18
C PRO A 105 -5.85 -6.37 2.90
N SER A 106 -6.49 -5.65 3.82
CA SER A 106 -6.65 -4.20 3.70
C SER A 106 -5.28 -3.53 3.67
N PHE A 107 -4.94 -2.90 2.55
CA PHE A 107 -3.71 -2.11 2.43
C PHE A 107 -3.76 -0.87 3.33
N LEU A 108 -4.94 -0.26 3.49
CA LEU A 108 -5.10 0.89 4.38
C LEU A 108 -4.91 0.50 5.85
N ALA A 109 -5.42 -0.65 6.29
CA ALA A 109 -5.19 -1.15 7.65
C ALA A 109 -3.69 -1.43 7.88
N PHE A 110 -3.04 -2.11 6.95
CA PHE A 110 -1.60 -2.35 6.98
C PHE A 110 -0.79 -1.05 7.03
N ALA A 111 -1.15 -0.04 6.22
CA ALA A 111 -0.46 1.24 6.22
C ALA A 111 -0.60 1.97 7.57
N ARG A 112 -1.77 1.90 8.22
CA ARG A 112 -2.00 2.48 9.56
C ARG A 112 -1.17 1.78 10.63
N GLU A 113 -1.12 0.45 10.61
CA GLU A 113 -0.28 -0.33 11.53
C GLU A 113 1.19 0.06 11.40
N ARG A 114 1.69 0.15 10.16
CA ARG A 114 3.09 0.58 9.90
C ARG A 114 3.35 2.01 10.34
N ALA A 115 2.41 2.91 10.16
CA ALA A 115 2.52 4.28 10.66
C ALA A 115 2.60 4.30 12.20
N GLN A 116 1.78 3.50 12.89
CA GLN A 116 1.80 3.40 14.34
C GLN A 116 3.16 2.87 14.85
N MET A 117 3.70 1.82 14.24
CA MET A 117 5.02 1.30 14.60
C MET A 117 6.13 2.36 14.47
N ILE A 118 6.06 3.25 13.46
CA ILE A 118 7.00 4.37 13.30
C ILE A 118 6.87 5.35 14.45
N TYR A 119 5.64 5.65 14.88
CA TYR A 119 5.36 6.53 16.01
C TYR A 119 5.91 5.96 17.32
N ASP A 120 5.62 4.68 17.59
CA ASP A 120 6.04 3.99 18.82
C ASP A 120 7.57 3.91 18.94
N ASN A 121 8.29 3.88 17.81
CA ASN A 121 9.75 3.96 17.75
C ASN A 121 10.29 5.41 17.77
N GLY A 122 9.48 6.40 18.15
CA GLY A 122 9.89 7.80 18.28
C GLY A 122 10.02 8.57 16.96
N GLY A 123 9.66 7.96 15.83
CA GLY A 123 9.76 8.56 14.50
C GLY A 123 8.61 9.51 14.13
N TRP A 124 8.14 10.35 15.06
CA TRP A 124 6.93 11.15 14.90
C TRP A 124 6.90 12.04 13.64
N ARG A 125 8.04 12.59 13.21
CA ARG A 125 8.11 13.38 11.96
C ARG A 125 7.82 12.53 10.72
N ASN A 126 8.29 11.30 10.73
CA ASN A 126 8.06 10.35 9.67
C ASN A 126 6.63 9.83 9.71
N TRP A 127 6.12 9.48 10.90
CA TRP A 127 4.73 9.13 11.15
C TRP A 127 3.75 10.14 10.54
N ARG A 128 3.94 11.45 10.76
CA ARG A 128 3.09 12.49 10.16
C ARG A 128 3.02 12.42 8.63
N LYS A 129 4.13 12.08 7.97
CA LYS A 129 4.14 11.90 6.51
C LYS A 129 3.30 10.70 6.08
N TYR A 130 3.39 9.58 6.82
CA TYR A 130 2.57 8.40 6.57
C TYR A 130 1.09 8.69 6.79
N CYS A 131 0.73 9.37 7.88
CA CYS A 131 -0.65 9.83 8.12
C CYS A 131 -1.16 10.71 6.98
N GLY A 132 -0.34 11.63 6.48
CA GLY A 132 -0.70 12.47 5.33
C GLY A 132 -0.98 11.68 4.06
N LEU A 133 -0.23 10.61 3.78
CA LEU A 133 -0.53 9.69 2.67
C LEU A 133 -1.82 8.90 2.93
N ILE A 134 -1.97 8.32 4.12
CA ILE A 134 -3.13 7.50 4.49
C ILE A 134 -4.42 8.32 4.36
N ASN A 135 -4.42 9.57 4.82
CA ASN A 135 -5.57 10.47 4.69
C ASN A 135 -5.94 10.72 3.22
N LYS A 136 -4.94 10.91 2.34
CA LYS A 136 -5.15 11.10 0.91
C LYS A 136 -5.66 9.83 0.22
N LEU A 137 -5.15 8.66 0.60
CA LEU A 137 -5.66 7.38 0.11
C LEU A 137 -7.10 7.14 0.58
N ASP A 138 -7.44 7.46 1.82
CA ASP A 138 -8.81 7.32 2.33
C ASP A 138 -9.78 8.27 1.64
N ALA A 139 -9.36 9.52 1.40
CA ALA A 139 -10.15 10.48 0.62
C ALA A 139 -10.34 10.03 -0.85
N PHE A 140 -9.29 9.49 -1.46
CA PHE A 140 -9.38 8.90 -2.80
C PHE A 140 -10.37 7.74 -2.85
N ARG A 141 -10.27 6.80 -1.89
CA ARG A 141 -11.19 5.68 -1.72
C ARG A 141 -12.64 6.16 -1.62
N LYS A 142 -12.90 7.12 -0.73
CA LYS A 142 -14.24 7.71 -0.53
C LYS A 142 -14.78 8.34 -1.83
N LYS A 143 -13.97 9.13 -2.52
CA LYS A 143 -14.34 9.75 -3.79
C LYS A 143 -14.67 8.71 -4.87
N ARG A 144 -14.01 7.56 -4.84
CA ARG A 144 -14.23 6.44 -5.77
C ARG A 144 -15.34 5.49 -5.33
N ARG A 145 -15.96 5.71 -4.15
CA ARG A 145 -16.97 4.84 -3.55
C ARG A 145 -16.47 3.40 -3.36
N MET A 146 -15.19 3.23 -3.10
CA MET A 146 -14.60 1.94 -2.76
C MET A 146 -14.84 1.64 -1.29
N ALA A 147 -15.21 0.41 -0.95
CA ALA A 147 -15.36 -0.01 0.44
C ALA A 147 -14.01 0.05 1.18
N ASP A 148 -12.95 -0.42 0.53
CA ASP A 148 -11.57 -0.41 1.03
C ASP A 148 -10.58 -0.29 -0.14
N ILE A 149 -9.29 -0.10 0.17
CA ILE A 149 -8.17 -0.34 -0.73
C ILE A 149 -7.45 -1.57 -0.19
N THR A 150 -7.53 -2.66 -0.93
CA THR A 150 -6.88 -3.92 -0.57
C THR A 150 -5.50 -4.04 -1.21
N VAL A 151 -4.70 -5.02 -0.78
CA VAL A 151 -3.40 -5.31 -1.40
C VAL A 151 -3.56 -5.69 -2.89
N ALA A 152 -4.66 -6.38 -3.26
CA ALA A 152 -4.94 -6.73 -4.66
C ALA A 152 -5.28 -5.52 -5.52
N ASP A 153 -5.80 -4.44 -4.92
CA ASP A 153 -6.10 -3.20 -5.65
C ASP A 153 -4.83 -2.41 -5.99
N MET A 154 -3.68 -2.70 -5.36
CA MET A 154 -2.43 -1.99 -5.57
C MET A 154 -1.83 -2.30 -6.94
N THR A 155 -2.42 -1.73 -7.97
CA THR A 155 -2.07 -1.90 -9.38
C THR A 155 -1.51 -0.60 -9.97
N VAL A 156 -0.85 -0.70 -11.14
CA VAL A 156 -0.39 0.47 -11.92
C VAL A 156 -1.56 1.40 -12.24
N GLU A 157 -2.73 0.84 -12.55
CA GLU A 157 -3.93 1.62 -12.85
C GLU A 157 -4.41 2.42 -11.63
N LEU A 158 -4.43 1.81 -10.44
CA LEU A 158 -4.79 2.52 -9.21
C LEU A 158 -3.80 3.65 -8.94
N LEU A 159 -2.49 3.42 -9.08
CA LEU A 159 -1.47 4.45 -8.89
C LEU A 159 -1.65 5.62 -9.86
N THR A 160 -1.92 5.34 -11.13
CA THR A 160 -2.19 6.38 -12.15
C THR A 160 -3.45 7.19 -11.80
N ARG A 161 -4.51 6.54 -11.35
CA ARG A 161 -5.73 7.23 -10.92
C ARG A 161 -5.51 8.04 -9.64
N PHE A 162 -4.69 7.55 -8.72
CA PHE A 162 -4.33 8.25 -7.51
C PHE A 162 -3.43 9.46 -7.80
N ASP A 163 -2.51 9.37 -8.75
CA ASP A 163 -1.71 10.48 -9.24
C ASP A 163 -2.59 11.62 -9.78
N ASN A 164 -3.52 11.29 -10.68
CA ASN A 164 -4.50 12.27 -11.20
C ASN A 164 -5.36 12.89 -10.09
N PHE A 165 -5.63 12.16 -9.02
CA PHE A 165 -6.34 12.67 -7.86
C PHE A 165 -5.49 13.65 -7.06
N LEU A 166 -4.21 13.35 -6.83
CA LEU A 166 -3.28 14.20 -6.08
C LEU A 166 -2.98 15.52 -6.80
N HIS A 167 -2.91 15.52 -8.12
CA HIS A 167 -2.76 16.75 -8.91
C HIS A 167 -3.95 17.72 -8.80
N LYS A 168 -5.10 17.24 -8.33
CA LYS A 168 -6.30 18.05 -8.05
C LYS A 168 -6.52 18.29 -6.56
N TRP A 169 -5.57 17.86 -5.72
CA TRP A 169 -5.65 18.03 -4.28
C TRP A 169 -5.16 19.41 -3.89
N GLU A 170 -5.97 20.11 -3.13
CA GLU A 170 -5.61 21.43 -2.60
C GLU A 170 -4.56 21.31 -1.49
N ASN A 171 -3.61 22.24 -1.48
CA ASN A 171 -2.57 22.27 -0.45
C ASN A 171 -3.16 22.81 0.86
N GLU A 172 -3.24 21.98 1.89
CA GLU A 172 -3.78 22.36 3.20
C GLU A 172 -3.04 23.53 3.87
N ARG A 173 -1.78 23.80 3.50
CA ARG A 173 -0.96 24.89 4.04
C ARG A 173 -1.08 26.19 3.25
N GLU A 174 -1.52 26.10 2.01
CA GLU A 174 -1.64 27.21 1.07
C GLU A 174 -2.98 27.10 0.35
N PRO A 175 -4.09 27.51 1.01
CA PRO A 175 -5.41 27.43 0.39
C PRO A 175 -5.44 28.10 -0.98
N GLY A 176 -6.14 27.47 -1.94
CA GLY A 176 -6.19 27.91 -3.32
C GLY A 176 -5.02 27.45 -4.21
N LYS A 177 -4.00 26.81 -3.65
CA LYS A 177 -2.92 26.18 -4.42
C LYS A 177 -3.04 24.66 -4.43
N LEU A 178 -2.70 24.05 -5.54
CA LEU A 178 -2.62 22.58 -5.67
C LEU A 178 -1.30 22.06 -5.11
N LEU A 179 -1.24 20.74 -4.86
CA LEU A 179 0.00 20.11 -4.41
C LEU A 179 1.12 20.28 -5.45
N HIS A 180 2.28 20.70 -4.97
CA HIS A 180 3.47 20.76 -5.79
C HIS A 180 3.94 19.36 -6.23
N PRO A 181 4.42 19.14 -7.47
CA PRO A 181 4.87 17.81 -7.95
C PRO A 181 5.86 17.10 -7.02
N ASN A 182 6.81 17.82 -6.41
CA ASN A 182 7.76 17.23 -5.46
C ASN A 182 7.07 16.74 -4.17
N THR A 183 5.95 17.36 -3.78
CA THR A 183 5.15 16.88 -2.65
C THR A 183 4.42 15.59 -3.02
N ILE A 184 3.94 15.48 -4.26
CA ILE A 184 3.33 14.26 -4.80
C ILE A 184 4.38 13.14 -4.88
N GLU A 185 5.61 13.45 -5.33
CA GLU A 185 6.72 12.48 -5.35
C GLU A 185 6.96 11.87 -3.95
N VAL A 186 6.95 12.71 -2.91
CA VAL A 186 7.09 12.22 -1.52
C VAL A 186 5.97 11.25 -1.16
N GLN A 187 4.71 11.48 -1.59
CA GLN A 187 3.60 10.54 -1.34
C GLN A 187 3.89 9.18 -2.02
N PHE A 188 4.31 9.18 -3.29
CA PHE A 188 4.64 7.94 -4.00
C PHE A 188 5.86 7.22 -3.44
N ASN A 189 6.86 7.93 -2.92
CA ASN A 189 8.01 7.33 -2.26
C ASN A 189 7.60 6.60 -0.97
N ILE A 190 6.68 7.17 -0.17
CA ILE A 190 6.14 6.52 1.02
C ILE A 190 5.28 5.32 0.61
N LEU A 191 4.43 5.48 -0.41
CA LEU A 191 3.58 4.40 -0.91
C LEU A 191 4.41 3.22 -1.43
N ARG A 192 5.49 3.47 -2.17
CA ARG A 192 6.46 2.47 -2.60
C ARG A 192 7.07 1.73 -1.40
N THR A 193 7.47 2.47 -0.38
CA THR A 193 8.02 1.86 0.85
C THR A 193 7.00 0.92 1.51
N LEU A 194 5.72 1.32 1.56
CA LEU A 194 4.65 0.47 2.11
C LEU A 194 4.42 -0.78 1.26
N VAL A 195 4.41 -0.67 -0.07
CA VAL A 195 4.28 -1.81 -0.99
C VAL A 195 5.46 -2.78 -0.81
N HIS A 196 6.69 -2.28 -0.77
CA HIS A 196 7.87 -3.14 -0.54
C HIS A 196 7.81 -3.84 0.83
N ARG A 197 7.32 -3.14 1.86
CA ARG A 197 7.10 -3.78 3.17
C ARG A 197 6.01 -4.84 3.14
N ALA A 198 4.94 -4.64 2.36
CA ALA A 198 3.91 -5.65 2.16
C ALA A 198 4.47 -6.91 1.47
N ILE A 199 5.40 -6.74 0.53
CA ILE A 199 6.12 -7.84 -0.12
C ILE A 199 7.04 -8.56 0.89
N GLU A 200 7.83 -7.82 1.66
CA GLU A 200 8.76 -8.38 2.65
C GLU A 200 8.06 -9.23 3.73
N VAL A 201 6.84 -8.85 4.13
CA VAL A 201 6.05 -9.62 5.11
C VAL A 201 5.16 -10.68 4.46
N GLY A 202 5.24 -10.88 3.16
CA GLY A 202 4.56 -11.95 2.43
C GLY A 202 3.06 -11.73 2.14
N ILE A 203 2.51 -10.54 2.41
CA ILE A 203 1.09 -10.23 2.10
C ILE A 203 0.87 -9.80 0.65
N MET A 204 1.95 -9.53 -0.09
CA MET A 204 1.95 -9.20 -1.51
C MET A 204 3.06 -9.95 -2.23
N GLU A 205 2.77 -10.48 -3.40
CA GLU A 205 3.78 -11.12 -4.25
C GLU A 205 4.68 -10.07 -4.92
N ALA A 206 6.00 -10.31 -4.98
CA ALA A 206 6.95 -9.41 -5.61
C ALA A 206 6.66 -9.16 -7.10
N SER A 207 6.12 -10.17 -7.80
CA SER A 207 5.69 -10.08 -9.21
C SER A 207 4.56 -9.08 -9.44
N LYS A 208 3.79 -8.76 -8.41
CA LYS A 208 2.65 -7.83 -8.44
C LYS A 208 3.01 -6.41 -8.01
N ASP A 209 4.30 -6.10 -7.78
CA ASP A 209 4.74 -4.76 -7.41
C ASP A 209 4.45 -3.75 -8.54
N PRO A 210 3.51 -2.82 -8.36
CA PRO A 210 3.17 -1.84 -9.40
C PRO A 210 4.31 -0.86 -9.67
N PHE A 211 5.25 -0.68 -8.76
CA PHE A 211 6.39 0.23 -8.91
C PHE A 211 7.50 -0.33 -9.81
N LEU A 212 7.41 -1.58 -10.24
CA LEU A 212 8.26 -2.10 -11.32
C LEU A 212 8.00 -1.32 -12.63
N VAL A 213 6.74 -0.95 -12.88
CA VAL A 213 6.28 -0.24 -14.07
C VAL A 213 6.01 1.24 -13.80
N PHE A 214 5.24 1.54 -12.74
CA PHE A 214 4.87 2.91 -12.40
C PHE A 214 6.08 3.68 -11.88
N LYS A 215 6.38 4.82 -12.54
CA LYS A 215 7.45 5.75 -12.16
C LYS A 215 6.85 7.13 -11.97
N TYR A 216 7.09 7.72 -10.83
CA TYR A 216 6.81 9.13 -10.59
C TYR A 216 8.13 9.88 -10.38
N LYS A 217 8.24 11.04 -10.98
CA LYS A 217 9.42 11.91 -10.86
C LYS A 217 8.94 13.35 -10.65
N GLY A 218 9.40 13.95 -9.58
CA GLY A 218 9.20 15.37 -9.33
C GLY A 218 9.95 16.26 -10.32
N ILE A 219 9.79 17.54 -10.17
CA ILE A 219 10.44 18.55 -10.98
C ILE A 219 11.70 19.09 -10.30
N LYS A 220 12.71 19.42 -11.08
CA LYS A 220 13.91 20.07 -10.57
C LYS A 220 13.56 21.49 -10.13
N THR A 221 13.76 21.81 -8.86
CA THR A 221 13.61 23.16 -8.33
C THR A 221 14.94 23.91 -8.43
N ILE A 222 14.90 25.11 -8.98
CA ILE A 222 16.01 26.04 -8.93
C ILE A 222 15.91 26.74 -7.57
N LYS A 223 16.96 26.64 -6.78
CA LYS A 223 17.07 27.36 -5.52
C LYS A 223 17.87 28.64 -5.78
N GLU A 224 17.30 29.76 -5.40
CA GLU A 224 18.04 30.99 -5.34
C GLU A 224 19.16 30.87 -4.30
N LYS A 225 20.29 31.48 -4.57
CA LYS A 225 21.46 31.54 -3.69
C LYS A 225 21.75 33.01 -3.45
N LEU A 226 22.10 33.32 -2.23
CA LEU A 226 22.59 34.65 -1.89
C LEU A 226 23.96 34.84 -2.59
N ASP A 227 24.12 36.02 -3.17
CA ASP A 227 25.42 36.45 -3.65
C ASP A 227 26.25 37.13 -2.54
N ASP A 228 27.49 37.47 -2.83
CA ASP A 228 28.40 38.02 -1.83
C ASP A 228 27.92 39.39 -1.32
N SER A 229 27.30 40.22 -2.19
CA SER A 229 26.76 41.53 -1.80
C SER A 229 25.51 41.40 -0.89
N GLU A 230 24.69 40.40 -1.12
CA GLU A 230 23.54 40.09 -0.28
C GLU A 230 23.99 39.55 1.10
N MET A 231 25.03 38.73 1.11
CA MET A 231 25.64 38.25 2.36
C MET A 231 26.23 39.40 3.16
N GLU A 232 26.95 40.33 2.51
CA GLU A 232 27.53 41.50 3.15
C GLU A 232 26.42 42.39 3.77
N ARG A 233 25.33 42.61 3.07
CA ARG A 233 24.13 43.32 3.63
C ARG A 233 23.58 42.63 4.86
N ILE A 234 23.51 41.29 4.87
CA ILE A 234 23.03 40.56 6.06
C ILE A 234 23.99 40.69 7.23
N ILE A 235 25.31 40.60 6.96
CA ILE A 235 26.34 40.76 7.99
C ILE A 235 26.26 42.14 8.66
N ASN A 236 26.11 43.20 7.85
CA ASN A 236 26.11 44.58 8.30
C ASN A 236 24.74 45.09 8.78
N LEU A 237 23.69 44.23 8.72
CA LEU A 237 22.36 44.62 9.14
C LEU A 237 22.30 44.89 10.64
N GLU A 238 22.00 46.15 11.02
CA GLU A 238 21.80 46.54 12.41
C GLU A 238 20.40 46.13 12.87
N LEU A 239 20.32 45.46 13.99
CA LEU A 239 19.07 44.96 14.58
C LEU A 239 19.11 45.17 16.09
N GLU A 240 17.93 45.37 16.69
CA GLU A 240 17.79 45.46 18.14
C GLU A 240 18.27 44.16 18.81
N ASN A 241 19.22 44.29 19.74
CA ASN A 241 19.80 43.17 20.45
C ASN A 241 18.75 42.38 21.24
N GLY A 242 18.76 41.06 21.09
CA GLY A 242 17.83 40.16 21.75
C GLY A 242 16.48 40.04 21.06
N SER A 243 16.21 40.82 20.00
CA SER A 243 15.00 40.62 19.19
C SER A 243 15.04 39.24 18.46
N LEU A 244 13.85 38.72 18.14
CA LEU A 244 13.76 37.45 17.42
C LEU A 244 14.56 37.46 16.09
N ILE A 245 14.48 38.56 15.35
CA ILE A 245 15.15 38.72 14.07
C ILE A 245 16.68 38.81 14.23
N TRP A 246 17.16 39.42 15.32
CA TRP A 246 18.57 39.41 15.70
C TRP A 246 19.08 38.00 15.97
N HIS A 247 18.33 37.20 16.72
CA HIS A 247 18.66 35.81 16.96
C HIS A 247 18.68 34.99 15.61
N CYS A 248 17.67 35.20 14.74
CA CYS A 248 17.63 34.54 13.43
C CYS A 248 18.85 34.90 12.58
N LYS A 249 19.27 36.19 12.54
CA LYS A 249 20.48 36.60 11.84
C LYS A 249 21.71 35.87 12.39
N ASN A 250 21.89 35.86 13.69
CA ASN A 250 23.05 35.25 14.33
C ASN A 250 23.09 33.72 14.08
N TYR A 251 21.95 33.04 14.17
CA TYR A 251 21.87 31.60 13.84
C TYR A 251 22.18 31.32 12.37
N PHE A 252 21.71 32.18 11.47
CA PHE A 252 22.00 32.06 10.05
C PHE A 252 23.51 32.25 9.78
N LEU A 253 24.12 33.31 10.30
CA LEU A 253 25.54 33.60 10.14
C LEU A 253 26.41 32.50 10.78
N PHE A 254 26.06 32.03 11.98
CA PHE A 254 26.76 30.92 12.61
C PHE A 254 26.68 29.66 11.73
N SER A 255 25.49 29.33 11.21
CA SER A 255 25.32 28.20 10.29
C SER A 255 26.19 28.37 9.04
N TYR A 256 26.23 29.56 8.47
CA TYR A 256 27.03 29.87 7.27
C TYR A 256 28.53 29.67 7.53
N TYR A 257 29.07 30.28 8.59
CA TYR A 257 30.49 30.15 8.93
C TYR A 257 30.88 28.74 9.41
N CYS A 258 29.94 27.96 9.94
CA CYS A 258 30.16 26.56 10.32
C CYS A 258 29.78 25.58 9.20
N ALA A 259 30.01 25.95 7.91
CA ALA A 259 29.82 25.09 6.73
C ALA A 259 28.41 24.52 6.60
N GLY A 260 27.40 25.24 7.02
CA GLY A 260 26.00 24.86 6.84
C GLY A 260 25.47 23.87 7.90
N ILE A 261 25.87 24.04 9.15
CA ILE A 261 25.28 23.28 10.26
C ILE A 261 23.75 23.40 10.26
N ARG A 262 23.04 22.28 10.44
CA ARG A 262 21.58 22.29 10.44
C ARG A 262 21.03 22.96 11.69
N ALA A 263 19.93 23.72 11.56
CA ALA A 263 19.31 24.40 12.69
C ALA A 263 19.01 23.46 13.88
N ALA A 264 18.60 22.21 13.62
CA ALA A 264 18.35 21.23 14.66
C ALA A 264 19.61 20.80 15.41
N ASP A 265 20.75 20.75 14.75
CA ASP A 265 22.04 20.41 15.36
C ASP A 265 22.61 21.65 16.09
N LEU A 266 22.46 22.84 15.49
CA LEU A 266 22.87 24.10 16.05
C LEU A 266 22.23 24.37 17.42
N ILE A 267 20.91 24.16 17.55
CA ILE A 267 20.17 24.39 18.80
C ILE A 267 20.63 23.46 19.94
N GLN A 268 21.24 22.31 19.59
CA GLN A 268 21.73 21.34 20.56
C GLN A 268 23.18 21.53 20.95
N LEU A 269 23.90 22.47 20.32
CA LEU A 269 25.31 22.74 20.63
C LEU A 269 25.48 23.20 22.07
N ARG A 270 26.56 22.74 22.67
CA ARG A 270 27.02 23.12 24.03
C ARG A 270 28.46 23.61 23.96
N TRP A 271 28.89 24.34 24.94
CA TRP A 271 30.28 24.77 25.05
C TRP A 271 31.29 23.63 25.00
N GLY A 272 30.91 22.44 25.48
CA GLY A 272 31.76 21.23 25.35
C GLY A 272 31.94 20.75 23.92
N ASN A 273 31.18 21.27 22.94
CA ASN A 273 31.39 20.99 21.52
C ASN A 273 32.48 21.87 20.90
N VAL A 274 32.98 22.88 21.62
CA VAL A 274 34.07 23.73 21.19
C VAL A 274 35.37 23.24 21.82
N THR A 275 36.33 22.83 21.00
CA THR A 275 37.63 22.35 21.49
C THR A 275 38.49 23.51 22.01
N ALA A 276 39.53 23.23 22.78
CA ALA A 276 40.48 24.24 23.26
C ALA A 276 41.16 25.00 22.09
N SER A 277 41.24 24.41 20.89
CA SER A 277 41.74 25.07 19.67
C SER A 277 40.69 25.91 18.94
N GLY A 278 39.49 26.08 19.50
CA GLY A 278 38.39 26.84 18.90
C GLY A 278 37.65 26.12 17.76
N ARG A 279 37.89 24.82 17.57
CA ARG A 279 37.16 24.01 16.54
C ARG A 279 35.85 23.49 17.10
N LEU A 280 34.80 23.49 16.24
CA LEU A 280 33.52 22.90 16.55
C LEU A 280 33.54 21.39 16.25
N HIS A 281 33.23 20.58 17.25
CA HIS A 281 33.15 19.12 17.15
C HIS A 281 31.78 18.64 17.67
N TYR A 282 30.97 18.06 16.79
CA TYR A 282 29.64 17.59 17.15
C TYR A 282 29.20 16.45 16.22
N GLN A 283 28.33 15.57 16.74
CA GLN A 283 27.73 14.52 15.93
C GLN A 283 26.44 15.01 15.27
N MET A 284 26.34 14.88 13.95
CA MET A 284 25.15 15.25 13.21
C MET A 284 23.96 14.35 13.54
N GLY A 285 22.87 14.92 14.04
CA GLY A 285 21.65 14.18 14.46
C GLY A 285 20.96 13.42 13.32
N LYS A 286 21.16 13.80 12.05
CA LYS A 286 20.50 13.13 10.91
C LYS A 286 21.20 11.85 10.44
N ASN A 287 22.51 11.80 10.45
CA ASN A 287 23.32 10.72 9.86
C ASN A 287 24.33 10.12 10.84
N HIS A 288 24.36 10.60 12.07
CA HIS A 288 25.31 10.20 13.12
C HIS A 288 26.79 10.29 12.64
N LYS A 289 27.09 11.22 11.72
CA LYS A 289 28.45 11.54 11.27
C LYS A 289 28.99 12.68 12.11
N GLU A 290 30.26 12.59 12.41
CA GLU A 290 31.04 13.66 13.04
C GLU A 290 31.59 14.64 12.01
#